data_507c5759db2356a0786d7c87be1551a2
#
_entry.id   507c5759db2356a0786d7c87be1551a2
#
_cell.length_a   1.000
_cell.length_b   1.000
_cell.length_c   1.000
_cell.angle_alpha   90.00
_cell.angle_beta   90.00
_cell.angle_gamma   90.00
#
_symmetry.space_group_name_H-M   'P 1'
#
loop_
_entity.id
_entity.type
_entity.pdbx_description
1 polymer ?
#
loop_
_entity_poly.entity_id
_entity_poly.type
_entity_poly.pdbx_seq_one_letter_code
_entity_poly.pdbx_strand_id
1 'polypeptide(L)'
;MITKLNIISILYRRFTLLYSCKEYVCPRCFKTIDKCTCAVQPRELINIDSGIQEHIRILNTKGYITRYCCESHDPEGGIYIAFARDYGFDKMPKGFYYRKRTNAMYHLYKCKNDMEKFNKDKQEHLDKLLDWCNNLSQVY
;
A
#
# COMPACT_ATOMS: atom_id res chain seq x y z
N MET A 1 28.98 14.63 1.93
CA MET A 1 28.52 14.91 0.57
C MET A 1 27.05 14.52 0.45
N ILE A 2 26.16 15.46 0.30
CA ILE A 2 24.74 15.18 0.10
C ILE A 2 24.56 14.78 -1.36
N THR A 3 24.23 13.51 -1.61
CA THR A 3 23.98 13.03 -2.97
C THR A 3 22.68 13.63 -3.53
N LYS A 4 22.58 13.77 -4.86
CA LYS A 4 21.34 14.23 -5.53
C LYS A 4 20.10 13.44 -5.06
N LEU A 5 20.24 12.17 -4.74
CA LEU A 5 19.21 11.31 -4.20
C LEU A 5 18.73 11.77 -2.80
N ASN A 6 19.63 12.25 -1.96
CA ASN A 6 19.28 12.74 -0.62
C ASN A 6 18.49 14.04 -0.67
N ILE A 7 18.81 14.93 -1.63
CA ILE A 7 18.09 16.19 -1.80
C ILE A 7 16.66 15.90 -2.30
N ILE A 8 16.54 14.99 -3.26
CA ILE A 8 15.23 14.57 -3.80
C ILE A 8 14.38 13.92 -2.70
N SER A 9 14.98 13.02 -1.91
CA SER A 9 14.31 12.37 -0.76
C SER A 9 13.82 13.39 0.27
N ILE A 10 14.60 14.41 0.60
CA ILE A 10 14.23 15.47 1.54
C ILE A 10 13.12 16.35 0.97
N LEU A 11 13.18 16.69 -0.32
CA LEU A 11 12.15 17.47 -0.98
C LEU A 11 10.82 16.69 -1.08
N TYR A 12 10.86 15.42 -1.44
CA TYR A 12 9.66 14.58 -1.49
C TYR A 12 9.05 14.36 -0.11
N ARG A 13 9.84 14.16 0.94
CA ARG A 13 9.34 14.07 2.32
C ARG A 13 8.63 15.35 2.78
N ARG A 14 9.18 16.52 2.46
CA ARG A 14 8.52 17.79 2.78
C ARG A 14 7.22 17.97 2.01
N PHE A 15 7.20 17.55 0.74
CA PHE A 15 6.01 17.66 -0.11
C PHE A 15 4.90 16.70 0.33
N THR A 16 5.25 15.45 0.67
CA THR A 16 4.28 14.46 1.16
C THR A 16 3.70 14.80 2.52
N LEU A 17 4.47 15.39 3.42
CA LEU A 17 4.00 15.86 4.73
C LEU A 17 2.98 17.00 4.62
N LEU A 18 3.04 17.82 3.56
CA LEU A 18 2.18 18.98 3.38
C LEU A 18 0.89 18.69 2.60
N TYR A 19 0.88 17.69 1.69
CA TYR A 19 -0.19 17.53 0.70
C TYR A 19 -0.78 16.14 0.53
N SER A 20 -0.12 15.08 0.98
CA SER A 20 -0.67 13.73 0.87
C SER A 20 0.03 12.75 1.83
N CYS A 21 -0.70 11.72 2.25
CA CYS A 21 -0.14 10.59 3.01
C CYS A 21 0.53 9.55 2.11
N LYS A 22 0.92 9.92 0.90
CA LYS A 22 1.58 9.03 -0.05
C LYS A 22 3.08 9.08 0.11
N GLU A 23 3.72 7.94 -0.12
CA GLU A 23 5.18 7.80 -0.11
C GLU A 23 5.67 7.31 -1.47
N TYR A 24 6.86 7.78 -1.85
CA TYR A 24 7.55 7.29 -3.04
C TYR A 24 8.42 6.10 -2.67
N VAL A 25 8.22 5.00 -3.36
CA VAL A 25 8.93 3.75 -3.12
C VAL A 25 9.60 3.22 -4.37
N CYS A 26 10.66 2.45 -4.17
CA CYS A 26 11.35 1.78 -5.25
C CYS A 26 10.47 0.68 -5.87
N PRO A 27 10.32 0.63 -7.21
CA PRO A 27 9.52 -0.41 -7.86
C PRO A 27 10.14 -1.81 -7.78
N ARG A 28 11.41 -1.92 -7.38
CA ARG A 28 12.12 -3.21 -7.25
C ARG A 28 12.02 -3.80 -5.85
N CYS A 29 12.32 -3.01 -4.81
CA CYS A 29 12.33 -3.49 -3.42
C CYS A 29 11.14 -3.01 -2.58
N PHE A 30 10.33 -2.10 -3.08
CA PHE A 30 9.17 -1.49 -2.41
C PHE A 30 9.50 -0.81 -1.08
N LYS A 31 10.76 -0.47 -0.88
CA LYS A 31 11.20 0.34 0.25
C LYS A 31 11.16 1.81 -0.12
N THR A 32 10.99 2.66 0.89
CA THR A 32 11.11 4.10 0.71
C THR A 32 12.51 4.46 0.22
N ILE A 33 12.64 5.61 -0.46
CA ILE A 33 13.89 6.00 -1.12
C ILE A 33 15.08 6.12 -0.17
N ASP A 34 14.84 6.47 1.10
CA ASP A 34 15.85 6.56 2.13
C ASP A 34 16.40 5.19 2.60
N LYS A 35 15.64 4.13 2.39
CA LYS A 35 16.00 2.75 2.76
C LYS A 35 16.40 1.88 1.57
N CYS A 36 16.10 2.34 0.37
CA CYS A 36 16.36 1.62 -0.87
C CYS A 36 17.85 1.67 -1.22
N THR A 37 18.41 0.52 -1.58
CA THR A 37 19.80 0.38 -2.09
C THR A 37 19.83 0.06 -3.59
N CYS A 38 18.68 -0.03 -4.25
CA CYS A 38 18.58 -0.24 -5.69
C CYS A 38 18.94 1.06 -6.43
N ALA A 39 19.69 0.96 -7.51
CA ALA A 39 20.03 2.13 -8.32
C ALA A 39 18.90 2.49 -9.29
N VAL A 40 17.77 2.97 -8.75
CA VAL A 40 16.62 3.40 -9.56
C VAL A 40 16.66 4.91 -9.77
N GLN A 41 16.17 5.36 -10.93
CA GLN A 41 16.02 6.77 -11.23
C GLN A 41 14.78 7.35 -10.51
N PRO A 42 14.79 8.63 -10.11
CA PRO A 42 13.62 9.25 -9.46
C PRO A 42 12.32 9.10 -10.24
N ARG A 43 12.37 9.13 -11.58
CA ARG A 43 11.21 8.95 -12.45
C ARG A 43 10.58 7.55 -12.39
N GLU A 44 11.33 6.54 -11.92
CA GLU A 44 10.88 5.16 -11.79
C GLU A 44 10.15 4.90 -10.49
N LEU A 45 10.21 5.83 -9.52
CA LEU A 45 9.57 5.68 -8.23
C LEU A 45 8.05 5.62 -8.37
N ILE A 46 7.44 4.74 -7.60
CA ILE A 46 5.99 4.62 -7.52
C ILE A 46 5.47 5.28 -6.25
N ASN A 47 4.26 5.81 -6.34
CA ASN A 47 3.62 6.55 -5.27
C ASN A 47 2.58 5.67 -4.59
N ILE A 48 2.75 5.37 -3.32
CA ILE A 48 1.88 4.49 -2.54
C ILE A 48 1.44 5.22 -1.28
N ASP A 49 0.17 5.05 -0.89
CA ASP A 49 -0.33 5.55 0.39
C ASP A 49 0.49 4.96 1.54
N SER A 50 0.93 5.81 2.46
CA SER A 50 1.89 5.43 3.51
C SER A 50 1.39 4.32 4.43
N GLY A 51 0.09 4.30 4.72
CA GLY A 51 -0.51 3.29 5.60
C GLY A 51 -0.59 1.89 4.99
N ILE A 52 -0.45 1.75 3.67
CA ILE A 52 -0.52 0.46 2.97
C ILE A 52 0.82 0.04 2.35
N GLN A 53 1.83 0.87 2.45
CA GLN A 53 3.13 0.66 1.81
C GLN A 53 3.79 -0.67 2.20
N GLU A 54 3.79 -1.01 3.47
CA GLU A 54 4.41 -2.24 3.96
C GLU A 54 3.66 -3.49 3.47
N HIS A 55 2.34 -3.42 3.40
CA HIS A 55 1.48 -4.47 2.85
C HIS A 55 1.85 -4.76 1.39
N ILE A 56 1.97 -3.71 0.60
CA ILE A 56 2.32 -3.80 -0.82
C ILE A 56 3.73 -4.37 -1.00
N ARG A 57 4.68 -3.96 -0.16
CA ARG A 57 6.04 -4.50 -0.16
C ARG A 57 6.03 -6.02 0.09
N ILE A 58 5.33 -6.47 1.11
CA ILE A 58 5.25 -7.90 1.47
C ILE A 58 4.62 -8.70 0.34
N LEU A 59 3.48 -8.23 -0.19
CA LEU A 59 2.78 -8.91 -1.29
C LEU A 59 3.68 -9.10 -2.51
N ASN A 60 4.30 -8.03 -2.98
CA ASN A 60 5.15 -8.09 -4.16
C ASN A 60 6.43 -8.92 -3.92
N THR A 61 7.01 -8.84 -2.73
CA THR A 61 8.17 -9.66 -2.35
C THR A 61 7.83 -11.16 -2.35
N LYS A 62 6.60 -11.51 -1.97
CA LYS A 62 6.11 -12.90 -2.01
C LYS A 62 5.63 -13.36 -3.39
N GLY A 63 5.64 -12.49 -4.39
CA GLY A 63 5.24 -12.80 -5.76
C GLY A 63 3.79 -12.47 -6.11
N TYR A 64 3.03 -11.87 -5.20
CA TYR A 64 1.67 -11.37 -5.47
C TYR A 64 1.77 -9.97 -6.05
N ILE A 65 1.90 -9.87 -7.36
CA ILE A 65 2.11 -8.60 -8.06
C ILE A 65 0.86 -7.73 -8.00
N THR A 66 1.00 -6.53 -7.46
CA THR A 66 -0.08 -5.55 -7.34
C THR A 66 -0.01 -4.54 -8.48
N ARG A 67 -1.18 -4.04 -8.93
CA ARG A 67 -1.30 -2.97 -9.93
C ARG A 67 -1.72 -1.65 -9.34
N TYR A 68 -2.74 -1.68 -8.48
CA TYR A 68 -3.33 -0.49 -7.85
C TYR A 68 -3.57 -0.77 -6.39
N CYS A 69 -3.43 0.24 -5.57
CA CYS A 69 -3.79 0.17 -4.16
C CYS A 69 -4.22 1.54 -3.66
N CYS A 70 -5.06 1.54 -2.65
CA CYS A 70 -5.51 2.75 -1.99
C CYS A 70 -5.96 2.40 -0.56
N GLU A 71 -5.57 3.20 0.42
CA GLU A 71 -6.13 3.10 1.76
C GLU A 71 -7.32 4.04 1.99
N SER A 72 -7.52 4.97 1.06
CA SER A 72 -8.50 6.06 1.08
C SER A 72 -8.36 7.00 2.28
N HIS A 73 -8.61 8.28 2.05
CA HIS A 73 -8.69 9.32 3.07
C HIS A 73 -10.12 9.78 3.31
N ASP A 74 -11.06 9.14 2.62
CA ASP A 74 -12.48 9.44 2.67
C ASP A 74 -13.23 8.37 3.48
N PRO A 75 -14.01 8.78 4.51
CA PRO A 75 -14.83 7.83 5.28
C PRO A 75 -15.86 7.05 4.45
N GLU A 76 -16.19 7.52 3.25
CA GLU A 76 -17.08 6.84 2.30
C GLU A 76 -16.33 5.92 1.32
N GLY A 77 -15.02 5.96 1.34
CA GLY A 77 -14.17 5.10 0.51
C GLY A 77 -13.88 3.73 1.13
N GLY A 78 -12.71 3.21 0.86
CA GLY A 78 -12.30 1.92 1.38
C GLY A 78 -10.85 1.62 1.08
N ILE A 79 -10.35 0.55 1.67
CA ILE A 79 -9.06 -0.03 1.33
C ILE A 79 -9.26 -0.92 0.11
N TYR A 80 -8.41 -0.81 -0.90
CA TYR A 80 -8.41 -1.79 -1.97
C TYR A 80 -7.01 -2.08 -2.49
N ILE A 81 -6.82 -3.31 -2.96
CA ILE A 81 -5.62 -3.76 -3.66
C ILE A 81 -6.06 -4.54 -4.89
N ALA A 82 -5.63 -4.10 -6.06
CA ALA A 82 -5.84 -4.80 -7.32
C ALA A 82 -4.55 -5.53 -7.71
N PHE A 83 -4.69 -6.79 -8.09
CA PHE A 83 -3.58 -7.65 -8.48
C PHE A 83 -3.45 -7.76 -10.00
N ALA A 84 -2.27 -8.11 -10.46
CA ALA A 84 -1.98 -8.29 -11.88
C ALA A 84 -2.75 -9.47 -12.51
N ARG A 85 -3.12 -10.46 -11.68
CA ARG A 85 -3.89 -11.64 -12.08
C ARG A 85 -4.62 -12.22 -10.88
N ASP A 86 -5.46 -13.22 -11.10
CA ASP A 86 -6.07 -14.01 -10.03
C ASP A 86 -5.04 -15.00 -9.48
N TYR A 87 -4.67 -14.84 -8.21
CA TYR A 87 -3.75 -15.73 -7.51
C TYR A 87 -4.44 -16.87 -6.77
N GLY A 88 -5.77 -16.98 -6.87
CA GLY A 88 -6.53 -18.05 -6.25
C GLY A 88 -6.51 -18.02 -4.72
N PHE A 89 -6.70 -16.85 -4.12
CA PHE A 89 -6.72 -16.74 -2.67
C PHE A 89 -7.84 -17.57 -2.05
N ASP A 90 -7.50 -18.44 -1.10
CA ASP A 90 -8.46 -19.28 -0.39
C ASP A 90 -9.31 -18.46 0.60
N LYS A 91 -8.67 -17.53 1.29
CA LYS A 91 -9.31 -16.71 2.32
C LYS A 91 -8.86 -15.27 2.23
N MET A 92 -9.80 -14.37 2.48
CA MET A 92 -9.53 -12.95 2.67
C MET A 92 -9.37 -12.64 4.16
N PRO A 93 -8.64 -11.57 4.52
CA PRO A 93 -8.67 -11.08 5.89
C PRO A 93 -10.10 -10.70 6.28
N LYS A 94 -10.42 -10.82 7.56
CA LYS A 94 -11.77 -10.52 8.06
C LYS A 94 -12.18 -9.09 7.70
N GLY A 95 -13.36 -8.95 7.13
CA GLY A 95 -13.90 -7.66 6.69
C GLY A 95 -13.53 -7.30 5.26
N PHE A 96 -12.75 -8.12 4.59
CA PHE A 96 -12.40 -7.94 3.17
C PHE A 96 -13.17 -8.94 2.31
N TYR A 97 -13.45 -8.53 1.08
CA TYR A 97 -13.99 -9.41 0.04
C TYR A 97 -13.16 -9.31 -1.24
N TYR A 98 -13.17 -10.36 -2.04
CA TYR A 98 -12.43 -10.46 -3.28
C TYR A 98 -13.39 -10.45 -4.47
N ARG A 99 -13.08 -9.66 -5.47
CA ARG A 99 -13.84 -9.59 -6.71
C ARG A 99 -12.99 -10.15 -7.86
N LYS A 100 -13.31 -11.37 -8.31
CA LYS A 100 -12.58 -12.06 -9.38
C LYS A 100 -12.56 -11.28 -10.69
N ARG A 101 -13.65 -10.59 -11.01
CA ARG A 101 -13.76 -9.81 -12.24
C ARG A 101 -12.68 -8.74 -12.38
N THR A 102 -12.24 -8.17 -11.29
CA THR A 102 -11.24 -7.09 -11.26
C THR A 102 -9.92 -7.52 -10.63
N ASN A 103 -9.82 -8.77 -10.17
CA ASN A 103 -8.68 -9.28 -9.41
C ASN A 103 -8.31 -8.37 -8.23
N ALA A 104 -9.31 -7.90 -7.50
CA ALA A 104 -9.10 -6.94 -6.44
C ALA A 104 -9.80 -7.34 -5.13
N MET A 105 -9.15 -7.00 -4.03
CA MET A 105 -9.72 -7.13 -2.69
C MET A 105 -10.10 -5.77 -2.14
N TYR A 106 -11.16 -5.72 -1.36
CA TYR A 106 -11.77 -4.49 -0.85
C TYR A 106 -12.19 -4.61 0.61
N HIS A 107 -12.06 -3.53 1.33
CA HIS A 107 -12.78 -3.26 2.58
C HIS A 107 -13.42 -1.89 2.47
N LEU A 108 -14.73 -1.80 2.56
CA LEU A 108 -15.47 -0.53 2.49
C LEU A 108 -15.68 0.03 3.89
N TYR A 109 -15.34 1.30 4.07
CA TYR A 109 -15.67 2.05 5.28
C TYR A 109 -17.15 2.37 5.31
N LYS A 110 -17.78 2.19 6.45
CA LYS A 110 -19.20 2.50 6.66
C LYS A 110 -19.38 3.52 7.78
N CYS A 111 -18.51 4.49 7.80
CA CYS A 111 -18.38 5.43 8.92
C CYS A 111 -19.04 6.79 8.64
N LYS A 112 -19.54 7.02 7.43
CA LYS A 112 -20.11 8.30 6.99
C LYS A 112 -19.19 9.48 7.37
N ASN A 113 -19.67 10.44 8.13
CA ASN A 113 -18.90 11.63 8.56
C ASN A 113 -18.26 11.48 9.94
N ASP A 114 -18.25 10.27 10.53
CA ASP A 114 -17.64 10.03 11.83
C ASP A 114 -16.16 9.71 11.67
N MET A 115 -15.30 10.71 11.86
CA MET A 115 -13.86 10.59 11.68
C MET A 115 -13.20 9.69 12.71
N GLU A 116 -13.73 9.62 13.92
CA GLU A 116 -13.21 8.73 14.96
C GLU A 116 -13.44 7.26 14.61
N LYS A 117 -14.65 6.92 14.19
CA LYS A 117 -14.99 5.57 13.68
C LYS A 117 -14.17 5.23 12.44
N PHE A 118 -14.01 6.18 11.53
CA PHE A 118 -13.22 6.00 10.31
C PHE A 118 -11.76 5.65 10.63
N ASN A 119 -11.10 6.43 11.49
CA ASN A 119 -9.72 6.18 11.86
C ASN A 119 -9.53 4.84 12.56
N LYS A 120 -10.46 4.47 13.42
CA LYS A 120 -10.45 3.18 14.12
C LYS A 120 -10.68 2.01 13.17
N ASP A 121 -11.66 2.09 12.29
CA ASP A 121 -11.97 1.07 11.28
C ASP A 121 -10.79 0.86 10.32
N LYS A 122 -10.24 1.95 9.83
CA LYS A 122 -9.09 1.93 8.93
C LYS A 122 -7.89 1.25 9.58
N GLN A 123 -7.49 1.66 10.77
CA GLN A 123 -6.34 1.07 11.47
C GLN A 123 -6.55 -0.41 11.78
N GLU A 124 -7.73 -0.78 12.26
CA GLU A 124 -8.07 -2.17 12.54
C GLU A 124 -7.94 -3.06 11.30
N HIS A 125 -8.45 -2.60 10.16
CA HIS A 125 -8.41 -3.37 8.93
C HIS A 125 -7.05 -3.36 8.24
N LEU A 126 -6.28 -2.28 8.37
CA LEU A 126 -4.88 -2.28 7.94
C LEU A 126 -4.04 -3.27 8.74
N ASP A 127 -4.26 -3.38 10.05
CA ASP A 127 -3.59 -4.35 10.90
C ASP A 127 -3.94 -5.79 10.53
N LYS A 128 -5.22 -6.07 10.29
CA LYS A 128 -5.68 -7.39 9.82
C LYS A 128 -5.11 -7.74 8.45
N LEU A 129 -5.04 -6.77 7.56
CA LEU A 129 -4.46 -6.93 6.24
C LEU A 129 -2.96 -7.25 6.32
N LEU A 130 -2.23 -6.54 7.19
CA LEU A 130 -0.80 -6.78 7.39
C LEU A 130 -0.53 -8.20 7.89
N ASP A 131 -1.29 -8.64 8.87
CA ASP A 131 -1.20 -10.00 9.41
C ASP A 131 -1.49 -11.05 8.34
N TRP A 132 -2.52 -10.83 7.53
CA TRP A 132 -2.84 -11.71 6.39
C TRP A 132 -1.71 -11.76 5.37
N CYS A 133 -1.14 -10.62 4.99
CA CYS A 133 0.01 -10.55 4.07
C CYS A 133 1.21 -11.34 4.60
N ASN A 134 1.50 -11.23 5.90
CA ASN A 134 2.60 -11.93 6.54
C ASN A 134 2.41 -13.45 6.58
N ASN A 135 1.17 -13.91 6.59
CA ASN A 135 0.82 -15.34 6.65
C ASN A 135 0.64 -16.00 5.28
N LEU A 136 0.66 -15.23 4.20
CA LEU A 136 0.60 -15.80 2.85
C LEU A 136 1.86 -16.59 2.52
N SER A 137 1.66 -17.71 1.82
CA SER A 137 2.77 -18.48 1.26
C SER A 137 3.39 -17.74 0.07
N GLN A 138 4.69 -17.95 -0.15
CA GLN A 138 5.36 -17.38 -1.32
C GLN A 138 4.84 -18.01 -2.62
N VAL A 139 4.64 -17.19 -3.64
CA VAL A 139 4.31 -17.63 -5.00
C VAL A 139 5.61 -17.91 -5.76
N TYR A 140 5.67 -19.04 -6.40
CA TYR A 140 6.80 -19.45 -7.24
C TYR A 140 6.50 -19.23 -8.73
#